data_73e482f171f3ae61d8437b5885e8a108
#
_entry.id   73e482f171f3ae61d8437b5885e8a108
#
_cell.length_a   1.000
_cell.length_b   1.000
_cell.length_c   1.000
_cell.angle_alpha   90.00
_cell.angle_beta   90.00
_cell.angle_gamma   90.00
#
_symmetry.space_group_name_H-M   'P 1'
#
loop_
_entity.id
_entity.type
_entity.pdbx_description
1 polymer ?
#
loop_
_entity_poly.entity_id
_entity_poly.type
_entity_poly.pdbx_seq_one_letter_code
_entity_poly.pdbx_strand_id
1 'polypeptide(L)'
;RVILDRDAEGYRPVVGELDKYGNPLPDRIFGQSDFDRTVVLEERTRVVAQKITEYLTATDRMQKTIVFCVDREHADRMRQELVNANADLVHEHPNYVVRITGNDEYGIKELDKFIDPESSYPVIATTSKLLTTGVDTQTVRLIVIDQTINSIIEFKQIIGRGTRVREEYGKMFFTIMDFRGATELFADPQFDGDPVVIFKAK
;
A
#
# COMPACT_ATOMS: atom_id res chain seq x y z
N ARG A 1 -12.60 3.90 -0.31
CA ARG A 1 -11.84 4.21 -1.53
C ARG A 1 -11.36 5.65 -1.49
N VAL A 2 -10.07 5.88 -1.74
CA VAL A 2 -9.50 7.21 -1.96
C VAL A 2 -9.39 7.42 -3.46
N ILE A 3 -10.04 8.45 -4.00
CA ILE A 3 -9.96 8.83 -5.41
C ILE A 3 -9.04 10.04 -5.49
N LEU A 4 -7.98 9.94 -6.28
CA LEU A 4 -7.13 11.06 -6.62
C LEU A 4 -7.63 11.67 -7.94
N ASP A 5 -7.49 12.98 -8.12
CA ASP A 5 -7.99 13.66 -9.33
C ASP A 5 -7.47 13.01 -10.62
N ARG A 6 -6.17 12.68 -10.68
CA ARG A 6 -5.57 12.00 -11.84
C ARG A 6 -6.07 10.57 -12.05
N ASP A 7 -6.55 9.92 -11.00
CA ASP A 7 -7.14 8.57 -11.12
C ASP A 7 -8.51 8.62 -11.80
N ALA A 8 -9.24 9.71 -11.66
CA ALA A 8 -10.56 9.92 -12.29
C ALA A 8 -10.46 10.44 -13.72
N GLU A 9 -9.54 11.37 -13.99
CA GLU A 9 -9.40 12.05 -15.28
C GLU A 9 -8.42 11.32 -16.22
N GLY A 10 -7.54 10.49 -15.67
CA GLY A 10 -6.42 9.90 -16.38
C GLY A 10 -5.27 10.90 -16.59
N TYR A 11 -4.22 10.42 -17.24
CA TYR A 11 -3.02 11.22 -17.54
C TYR A 11 -2.76 11.24 -19.05
N ARG A 12 -2.59 12.42 -19.65
CA ARG A 12 -2.13 12.59 -21.01
C ARG A 12 -0.70 13.10 -21.01
N PRO A 13 0.27 12.34 -21.57
CA PRO A 13 1.66 12.75 -21.57
C PRO A 13 1.90 13.98 -22.45
N VAL A 14 2.93 14.71 -22.12
CA VAL A 14 3.45 15.79 -22.96
C VAL A 14 4.28 15.17 -24.10
N VAL A 15 4.28 15.83 -25.26
CA VAL A 15 5.08 15.38 -26.42
C VAL A 15 6.56 15.24 -26.03
N GLY A 16 7.12 14.05 -26.26
CA GLY A 16 8.51 13.74 -25.94
C GLY A 16 8.72 13.13 -24.54
N GLU A 17 7.66 12.94 -23.77
CA GLU A 17 7.74 12.23 -22.49
C GLU A 17 8.00 10.73 -22.69
N LEU A 18 8.81 10.14 -21.83
CA LEU A 18 9.26 8.75 -21.94
C LEU A 18 8.58 7.88 -20.88
N ASP A 19 8.40 6.59 -21.22
CA ASP A 19 8.01 5.57 -20.26
C ASP A 19 9.16 5.22 -19.30
N LYS A 20 8.90 4.34 -18.34
CA LYS A 20 9.93 3.88 -17.37
C LYS A 20 11.09 3.08 -18.03
N TYR A 21 10.96 2.72 -19.27
CA TYR A 21 11.99 2.01 -20.06
C TYR A 21 12.72 2.93 -21.04
N GLY A 22 12.37 4.23 -21.07
CA GLY A 22 12.98 5.23 -21.95
C GLY A 22 12.38 5.28 -23.34
N ASN A 23 11.21 4.66 -23.60
CA ASN A 23 10.53 4.75 -24.88
C ASN A 23 9.54 5.93 -24.89
N PRO A 24 9.35 6.62 -26.04
CA PRO A 24 8.35 7.68 -26.14
C PRO A 24 6.94 7.19 -25.80
N LEU A 25 6.26 7.93 -24.91
CA LEU A 25 4.88 7.65 -24.60
C LEU A 25 3.96 8.01 -25.77
N PRO A 26 3.02 7.12 -26.16
CA PRO A 26 2.04 7.45 -27.19
C PRO A 26 1.06 8.52 -26.70
N ASP A 27 0.59 9.39 -27.62
CA ASP A 27 -0.42 10.41 -27.34
C ASP A 27 -1.80 9.76 -27.12
N ARG A 28 -2.04 9.31 -25.90
CA ARG A 28 -3.31 8.79 -25.41
C ARG A 28 -3.51 9.12 -23.94
N ILE A 29 -4.73 8.98 -23.45
CA ILE A 29 -5.00 9.08 -22.03
C ILE A 29 -4.61 7.74 -21.38
N PHE A 30 -3.74 7.80 -20.37
CA PHE A 30 -3.36 6.69 -19.52
C PHE A 30 -4.27 6.66 -18.30
N GLY A 31 -4.80 5.50 -17.97
CA GLY A 31 -5.65 5.28 -16.80
C GLY A 31 -4.91 4.60 -15.65
N GLN A 32 -5.65 4.32 -14.58
CA GLN A 32 -5.10 3.69 -13.36
C GLN A 32 -4.32 2.38 -13.62
N SER A 33 -4.74 1.58 -14.60
CA SER A 33 -4.06 0.32 -14.95
C SER A 33 -2.68 0.52 -15.57
N ASP A 34 -2.42 1.69 -16.12
CA ASP A 34 -1.14 2.05 -16.75
C ASP A 34 -0.14 2.64 -15.72
N PHE A 35 -0.66 3.21 -14.61
CA PHE A 35 0.18 3.88 -13.61
C PHE A 35 1.08 2.87 -12.89
N ASP A 36 2.35 3.24 -12.73
CA ASP A 36 3.44 2.46 -12.17
C ASP A 36 3.84 1.21 -12.98
N ARG A 37 3.13 0.91 -14.08
CA ARG A 37 3.50 -0.12 -15.06
C ARG A 37 4.20 0.49 -16.27
N THR A 38 3.58 1.48 -16.89
CA THR A 38 4.07 2.15 -18.12
C THR A 38 4.42 3.60 -17.82
N VAL A 39 3.55 4.31 -17.11
CA VAL A 39 3.74 5.72 -16.72
C VAL A 39 3.99 5.78 -15.22
N VAL A 40 5.15 6.32 -14.82
CA VAL A 40 5.47 6.59 -13.42
C VAL A 40 5.09 8.03 -13.09
N LEU A 41 4.15 8.19 -12.17
CA LEU A 41 3.73 9.49 -11.65
C LEU A 41 4.29 9.64 -10.22
N GLU A 42 5.48 10.22 -10.09
CA GLU A 42 6.14 10.44 -8.78
C GLU A 42 5.26 11.25 -7.85
N GLU A 43 4.60 12.29 -8.39
CA GLU A 43 3.65 13.12 -7.63
C GLU A 43 2.52 12.31 -7.04
N ARG A 44 1.99 11.33 -7.78
CA ARG A 44 0.95 10.43 -7.30
C ARG A 44 1.44 9.58 -6.12
N THR A 45 2.63 9.01 -6.22
CA THR A 45 3.23 8.22 -5.14
C THR A 45 3.40 9.05 -3.87
N ARG A 46 3.85 10.32 -4.01
CA ARG A 46 3.96 11.26 -2.91
C ARG A 46 2.62 11.55 -2.25
N VAL A 47 1.58 11.82 -3.03
CA VAL A 47 0.22 12.08 -2.51
C VAL A 47 -0.33 10.85 -1.77
N VAL A 48 -0.13 9.64 -2.29
CA VAL A 48 -0.52 8.40 -1.62
C VAL A 48 0.20 8.26 -0.27
N ALA A 49 1.52 8.46 -0.22
CA ALA A 49 2.30 8.41 1.01
C ALA A 49 1.84 9.45 2.05
N GLN A 50 1.51 10.67 1.60
CA GLN A 50 0.94 11.70 2.46
C GLN A 50 -0.41 11.28 3.04
N LYS A 51 -1.31 10.71 2.23
CA LYS A 51 -2.63 10.23 2.70
C LYS A 51 -2.50 9.09 3.72
N ILE A 52 -1.56 8.18 3.52
CA ILE A 52 -1.24 7.13 4.50
C ILE A 52 -0.77 7.76 5.82
N THR A 53 0.17 8.71 5.73
CA THR A 53 0.74 9.39 6.91
C THR A 53 -0.31 10.22 7.65
N GLU A 54 -1.18 10.96 6.93
CA GLU A 54 -2.31 11.69 7.52
C GLU A 54 -3.22 10.76 8.32
N TYR A 55 -3.57 9.61 7.75
CA TYR A 55 -4.41 8.62 8.42
C TYR A 55 -3.73 8.06 9.68
N LEU A 56 -2.47 7.66 9.59
CA LEU A 56 -1.70 7.14 10.72
C LEU A 56 -1.56 8.20 11.83
N THR A 57 -1.32 9.45 11.48
CA THR A 57 -1.23 10.56 12.44
C THR A 57 -2.57 10.82 13.14
N ALA A 58 -3.68 10.68 12.43
CA ALA A 58 -5.02 10.87 12.99
C ALA A 58 -5.50 9.69 13.85
N THR A 59 -4.89 8.52 13.72
CA THR A 59 -5.29 7.29 14.43
C THR A 59 -4.19 6.78 15.37
N ASP A 60 -3.22 6.07 14.84
CA ASP A 60 -2.08 5.53 15.59
C ASP A 60 -0.88 5.36 14.66
N ARG A 61 0.18 6.15 14.87
CA ARG A 61 1.41 6.10 14.06
C ARG A 61 2.21 4.81 14.24
N MET A 62 1.90 4.01 15.27
CA MET A 62 2.58 2.73 15.54
C MET A 62 1.79 1.53 15.04
N GLN A 63 0.62 1.71 14.41
CA GLN A 63 -0.13 0.56 13.90
C GLN A 63 0.56 -0.08 12.69
N LYS A 64 0.79 -1.38 12.78
CA LYS A 64 1.40 -2.17 11.71
C LYS A 64 0.62 -2.00 10.40
N THR A 65 1.33 -1.61 9.35
CA THR A 65 0.77 -1.24 8.05
C THR A 65 1.47 -1.98 6.91
N ILE A 66 0.70 -2.56 5.99
CA ILE A 66 1.23 -3.12 4.73
C ILE A 66 0.76 -2.25 3.57
N VAL A 67 1.68 -1.87 2.68
CA VAL A 67 1.40 -1.13 1.45
C VAL A 67 1.73 -2.01 0.25
N PHE A 68 0.69 -2.46 -0.46
CA PHE A 68 0.83 -3.28 -1.66
C PHE A 68 1.03 -2.39 -2.89
N CYS A 69 2.16 -2.58 -3.56
CA CYS A 69 2.62 -1.83 -4.72
C CYS A 69 2.66 -2.71 -5.98
N VAL A 70 2.64 -2.09 -7.17
CA VAL A 70 2.60 -2.77 -8.48
C VAL A 70 3.81 -3.68 -8.69
N ASP A 71 5.00 -3.16 -8.39
CA ASP A 71 6.27 -3.85 -8.55
C ASP A 71 7.29 -3.42 -7.47
N ARG A 72 8.50 -3.97 -7.55
CA ARG A 72 9.58 -3.68 -6.60
C ARG A 72 10.04 -2.21 -6.65
N GLU A 73 10.09 -1.64 -7.84
CA GLU A 73 10.51 -0.24 -8.03
C GLU A 73 9.47 0.71 -7.43
N HIS A 74 8.19 0.43 -7.65
CA HIS A 74 7.10 1.17 -7.00
C HIS A 74 7.16 1.01 -5.47
N ALA A 75 7.39 -0.19 -4.95
CA ALA A 75 7.54 -0.40 -3.51
C ALA A 75 8.71 0.40 -2.92
N ASP A 76 9.81 0.57 -3.67
CA ASP A 76 10.95 1.38 -3.22
C ASP A 76 10.66 2.87 -3.26
N ARG A 77 10.03 3.38 -4.33
CA ARG A 77 9.56 4.78 -4.39
C ARG A 77 8.57 5.09 -3.27
N MET A 78 7.61 4.21 -3.03
CA MET A 78 6.63 4.37 -1.96
C MET A 78 7.30 4.38 -0.58
N ARG A 79 8.28 3.48 -0.35
CA ARG A 79 9.08 3.50 0.87
C ARG A 79 9.78 4.84 1.05
N GLN A 80 10.41 5.37 0.00
CA GLN A 80 11.13 6.65 0.07
C GLN A 80 10.18 7.81 0.41
N GLU A 81 9.00 7.86 -0.21
CA GLU A 81 8.02 8.91 0.08
C GLU A 81 7.43 8.78 1.50
N LEU A 82 7.22 7.57 2.00
CA LEU A 82 6.80 7.34 3.38
C LEU A 82 7.90 7.70 4.39
N VAL A 83 9.17 7.46 4.07
CA VAL A 83 10.32 7.90 4.87
C VAL A 83 10.35 9.43 4.94
N ASN A 84 10.18 10.11 3.81
CA ASN A 84 10.15 11.57 3.74
C ASN A 84 8.98 12.15 4.56
N ALA A 85 7.79 11.55 4.44
CA ALA A 85 6.57 12.00 5.13
C ALA A 85 6.60 11.72 6.66
N ASN A 86 7.45 10.79 7.13
CA ASN A 86 7.61 10.41 8.53
C ASN A 86 9.05 10.62 9.03
N ALA A 87 9.73 11.67 8.54
CA ALA A 87 11.15 11.91 8.81
C ALA A 87 11.48 12.02 10.30
N ASP A 88 10.55 12.51 11.12
CA ASP A 88 10.65 12.59 12.57
C ASP A 88 10.85 11.19 13.20
N LEU A 89 9.96 10.24 12.90
CA LEU A 89 10.05 8.88 13.43
C LEU A 89 11.19 8.08 12.81
N VAL A 90 11.48 8.29 11.53
CA VAL A 90 12.59 7.60 10.85
C VAL A 90 13.94 8.06 11.37
N HIS A 91 14.07 9.32 11.81
CA HIS A 91 15.30 9.83 12.43
C HIS A 91 15.62 9.07 13.73
N GLU A 92 14.61 8.79 14.53
CA GLU A 92 14.77 8.02 15.79
C GLU A 92 14.86 6.51 15.53
N HIS A 93 14.09 6.01 14.58
CA HIS A 93 13.97 4.59 14.24
C HIS A 93 14.10 4.37 12.72
N PRO A 94 15.33 4.18 12.20
CA PRO A 94 15.58 4.05 10.75
C PRO A 94 14.83 2.92 10.05
N ASN A 95 14.36 1.91 10.80
CA ASN A 95 13.56 0.80 10.30
C ASN A 95 12.03 1.01 10.49
N TYR A 96 11.58 2.24 10.78
CA TYR A 96 10.14 2.54 10.87
C TYR A 96 9.40 2.18 9.57
N VAL A 97 10.00 2.50 8.40
CA VAL A 97 9.50 2.12 7.07
C VAL A 97 10.50 1.23 6.37
N VAL A 98 10.10 0.02 6.00
CA VAL A 98 10.94 -0.94 5.28
C VAL A 98 10.29 -1.40 3.98
N ARG A 99 11.12 -1.82 3.00
CA ARG A 99 10.67 -2.57 1.85
C ARG A 99 10.88 -4.05 2.10
N ILE A 100 9.85 -4.85 1.91
CA ILE A 100 9.89 -6.31 2.05
C ILE A 100 9.50 -6.94 0.72
N THR A 101 10.51 -7.41 -0.05
CA THR A 101 10.34 -8.06 -1.35
C THR A 101 11.17 -9.35 -1.40
N GLY A 102 10.70 -10.36 -2.17
CA GLY A 102 11.23 -11.73 -2.10
C GLY A 102 12.70 -11.94 -2.48
N ASN A 103 13.36 -10.94 -3.08
CA ASN A 103 14.76 -11.03 -3.53
C ASN A 103 15.70 -10.12 -2.72
N ASP A 104 15.29 -9.68 -1.55
CA ASP A 104 16.01 -8.73 -0.72
C ASP A 104 16.31 -9.37 0.65
N GLU A 105 17.57 -9.77 0.87
CA GLU A 105 17.98 -10.40 2.13
C GLU A 105 17.70 -9.50 3.35
N TYR A 106 17.84 -8.19 3.21
CA TYR A 106 17.51 -7.24 4.25
C TYR A 106 16.01 -7.24 4.51
N GLY A 107 15.18 -7.17 3.47
CA GLY A 107 13.73 -7.22 3.58
C GLY A 107 13.21 -8.52 4.21
N ILE A 108 13.85 -9.66 3.92
CA ILE A 108 13.48 -10.95 4.53
C ILE A 108 13.77 -10.95 6.04
N LYS A 109 14.90 -10.39 6.47
CA LYS A 109 15.23 -10.26 7.91
C LYS A 109 14.26 -9.31 8.65
N GLU A 110 13.88 -8.22 8.00
CA GLU A 110 12.90 -7.30 8.57
C GLU A 110 11.47 -7.87 8.56
N LEU A 111 11.17 -8.85 7.69
CA LEU A 111 9.91 -9.57 7.68
C LEU A 111 9.67 -10.29 9.00
N ASP A 112 10.65 -11.03 9.50
CA ASP A 112 10.53 -11.78 10.76
C ASP A 112 10.18 -10.84 11.93
N LYS A 113 10.81 -9.65 11.97
CA LYS A 113 10.49 -8.63 12.97
C LYS A 113 9.11 -7.99 12.74
N PHE A 114 8.73 -7.80 11.48
CA PHE A 114 7.44 -7.19 11.13
C PHE A 114 6.26 -8.06 11.56
N ILE A 115 6.39 -9.40 11.43
CA ILE A 115 5.34 -10.35 11.82
C ILE A 115 5.36 -10.69 13.31
N ASP A 116 6.46 -10.44 14.02
CA ASP A 116 6.58 -10.68 15.44
C ASP A 116 5.67 -9.72 16.23
N PRO A 117 4.69 -10.23 16.99
CA PRO A 117 3.79 -9.39 17.78
C PRO A 117 4.50 -8.58 18.88
N GLU A 118 5.62 -9.07 19.39
CA GLU A 118 6.40 -8.41 20.45
C GLU A 118 7.33 -7.33 19.89
N SER A 119 7.55 -7.30 18.57
CA SER A 119 8.39 -6.29 17.96
C SER A 119 7.62 -5.03 17.58
N SER A 120 8.00 -3.88 18.11
CA SER A 120 7.41 -2.59 17.73
C SER A 120 7.77 -2.15 16.32
N TYR A 121 8.95 -2.52 15.81
CA TYR A 121 9.46 -2.13 14.50
C TYR A 121 9.84 -3.34 13.65
N PRO A 122 9.70 -3.26 12.31
CA PRO A 122 9.17 -2.15 11.50
C PRO A 122 7.67 -1.92 11.70
N VAL A 123 7.22 -0.68 11.41
CA VAL A 123 5.80 -0.32 11.50
C VAL A 123 5.14 -0.37 10.12
N ILE A 124 5.79 0.18 9.10
CA ILE A 124 5.26 0.22 7.72
C ILE A 124 6.12 -0.66 6.82
N ALA A 125 5.48 -1.61 6.13
CA ALA A 125 6.11 -2.47 5.14
C ALA A 125 5.54 -2.18 3.74
N THR A 126 6.40 -1.75 2.80
CA THR A 126 6.04 -1.68 1.37
C THR A 126 6.42 -2.97 0.68
N THR A 127 5.54 -3.52 -0.16
CA THR A 127 5.75 -4.81 -0.83
C THR A 127 5.08 -4.86 -2.20
N SER A 128 5.53 -5.78 -3.07
CA SER A 128 4.85 -6.02 -4.35
C SER A 128 4.13 -7.36 -4.41
N LYS A 129 4.71 -8.45 -3.93
CA LYS A 129 4.09 -9.79 -4.03
C LYS A 129 4.36 -10.70 -2.84
N LEU A 130 5.47 -10.53 -2.13
CA LEU A 130 5.91 -11.50 -1.12
C LEU A 130 4.90 -11.69 0.01
N LEU A 131 4.29 -10.60 0.48
CA LEU A 131 3.33 -10.65 1.58
C LEU A 131 1.94 -11.17 1.16
N THR A 132 1.74 -11.55 -0.10
CA THR A 132 0.46 -12.14 -0.55
C THR A 132 0.34 -13.62 -0.19
N THR A 133 1.45 -14.34 0.03
CA THR A 133 1.45 -15.79 0.29
C THR A 133 2.18 -16.15 1.58
N GLY A 134 1.56 -17.01 2.40
CA GLY A 134 2.21 -17.72 3.50
C GLY A 134 2.64 -16.96 4.75
N VAL A 135 2.62 -15.63 4.76
CA VAL A 135 3.06 -14.82 5.89
C VAL A 135 1.90 -14.53 6.84
N ASP A 136 2.04 -14.89 8.10
CA ASP A 136 1.04 -14.60 9.13
C ASP A 136 1.29 -13.22 9.76
N THR A 137 0.45 -12.26 9.41
CA THR A 137 0.56 -10.86 9.88
C THR A 137 -0.55 -10.53 10.89
N GLN A 138 -0.49 -11.15 12.06
CA GLN A 138 -1.56 -11.07 13.06
C GLN A 138 -1.80 -9.65 13.60
N THR A 139 -0.77 -8.81 13.62
CA THR A 139 -0.79 -7.46 14.20
C THR A 139 -1.10 -6.34 13.21
N VAL A 140 -1.22 -6.67 11.90
CA VAL A 140 -1.51 -5.65 10.87
C VAL A 140 -2.91 -5.08 11.04
N ARG A 141 -3.00 -3.75 11.12
CA ARG A 141 -4.24 -2.99 11.29
C ARG A 141 -4.60 -2.11 10.10
N LEU A 142 -3.64 -1.79 9.23
CA LEU A 142 -3.87 -1.04 8.00
C LEU A 142 -3.32 -1.81 6.81
N ILE A 143 -4.18 -2.05 5.82
CA ILE A 143 -3.82 -2.58 4.52
C ILE A 143 -4.04 -1.49 3.48
N VAL A 144 -2.99 -1.11 2.77
CA VAL A 144 -3.04 -0.13 1.69
C VAL A 144 -2.89 -0.85 0.36
N ILE A 145 -3.83 -0.63 -0.56
CA ILE A 145 -3.83 -1.20 -1.90
C ILE A 145 -3.51 -0.09 -2.90
N ASP A 146 -2.27 -0.07 -3.40
CA ASP A 146 -1.83 0.79 -4.48
C ASP A 146 -1.28 -0.02 -5.67
N GLN A 147 -1.95 -1.14 -5.96
CA GLN A 147 -1.76 -1.96 -7.16
C GLN A 147 -3.10 -2.32 -7.77
N THR A 148 -3.11 -2.54 -9.09
CA THR A 148 -4.28 -3.12 -9.76
C THR A 148 -4.36 -4.60 -9.42
N ILE A 149 -5.50 -5.03 -8.88
CA ILE A 149 -5.80 -6.42 -8.56
C ILE A 149 -6.74 -6.96 -9.64
N ASN A 150 -6.38 -8.05 -10.28
CA ASN A 150 -7.13 -8.63 -11.39
C ASN A 150 -7.87 -9.94 -11.02
N SER A 151 -7.75 -10.38 -9.78
CA SER A 151 -8.29 -11.67 -9.32
C SER A 151 -8.88 -11.55 -7.92
N ILE A 152 -10.09 -12.09 -7.74
CA ILE A 152 -10.72 -12.22 -6.42
C ILE A 152 -9.86 -13.04 -5.46
N ILE A 153 -9.11 -14.02 -5.96
CA ILE A 153 -8.21 -14.83 -5.13
C ILE A 153 -7.07 -13.97 -4.59
N GLU A 154 -6.44 -13.14 -5.44
CA GLU A 154 -5.40 -12.20 -5.02
C GLU A 154 -5.95 -11.20 -4.01
N PHE A 155 -7.13 -10.64 -4.25
CA PHE A 155 -7.81 -9.72 -3.34
C PHE A 155 -8.03 -10.37 -1.97
N LYS A 156 -8.60 -11.57 -1.92
CA LYS A 156 -8.81 -12.32 -0.68
C LYS A 156 -7.51 -12.65 0.05
N GLN A 157 -6.43 -12.93 -0.66
CA GLN A 157 -5.10 -13.13 -0.06
C GLN A 157 -4.55 -11.85 0.59
N ILE A 158 -4.72 -10.71 -0.05
CA ILE A 158 -4.30 -9.40 0.48
C ILE A 158 -5.10 -9.05 1.73
N ILE A 159 -6.43 -9.11 1.67
CA ILE A 159 -7.30 -8.79 2.81
C ILE A 159 -7.07 -9.78 3.95
N GLY A 160 -6.87 -11.05 3.64
CA GLY A 160 -6.59 -12.09 4.63
C GLY A 160 -5.41 -11.79 5.56
N ARG A 161 -4.53 -10.85 5.20
CA ARG A 161 -3.46 -10.35 6.09
C ARG A 161 -4.00 -9.54 7.27
N GLY A 162 -5.13 -8.87 7.10
CA GLY A 162 -5.76 -8.06 8.14
C GLY A 162 -6.89 -8.75 8.91
N THR A 163 -7.49 -9.82 8.38
CA THR A 163 -8.76 -10.36 8.89
C THR A 163 -8.66 -11.09 10.23
N ARG A 164 -7.48 -11.49 10.67
CA ARG A 164 -7.33 -12.16 11.96
C ARG A 164 -7.55 -11.18 13.11
N VAL A 165 -8.62 -11.37 13.85
CA VAL A 165 -8.88 -10.68 15.11
C VAL A 165 -7.94 -11.23 16.18
N ARG A 166 -7.36 -10.35 16.97
CA ARG A 166 -6.46 -10.68 18.09
C ARG A 166 -6.75 -9.73 19.25
N GLU A 167 -7.73 -10.12 20.04
CA GLU A 167 -8.18 -9.33 21.21
C GLU A 167 -7.06 -9.09 22.20
N GLU A 168 -6.18 -10.08 22.40
CA GLU A 168 -5.01 -10.02 23.27
C GLU A 168 -4.00 -8.91 22.89
N TYR A 169 -3.98 -8.52 21.60
CA TYR A 169 -3.18 -7.38 21.10
C TYR A 169 -4.03 -6.15 20.79
N GLY A 170 -5.28 -6.11 21.29
CA GLY A 170 -6.20 -5.00 21.08
C GLY A 170 -6.61 -4.80 19.60
N LYS A 171 -6.49 -5.85 18.77
CA LYS A 171 -6.89 -5.80 17.36
C LYS A 171 -8.29 -6.38 17.19
N MET A 172 -9.28 -5.48 17.19
CA MET A 172 -10.69 -5.79 17.00
C MET A 172 -11.13 -5.67 15.54
N PHE A 173 -10.44 -4.86 14.75
CA PHE A 173 -10.70 -4.60 13.33
C PHE A 173 -9.41 -4.24 12.60
N PHE A 174 -9.50 -4.17 11.29
CA PHE A 174 -8.47 -3.59 10.42
C PHE A 174 -9.10 -2.63 9.41
N THR A 175 -8.29 -1.76 8.85
CA THR A 175 -8.71 -0.77 7.86
C THR A 175 -8.10 -1.11 6.50
N ILE A 176 -8.88 -0.94 5.43
CA ILE A 176 -8.40 -0.99 4.05
C ILE A 176 -8.41 0.42 3.49
N MET A 177 -7.27 0.87 2.98
CA MET A 177 -7.13 2.09 2.21
C MET A 177 -6.84 1.71 0.76
N ASP A 178 -7.80 1.93 -0.11
CA ASP A 178 -7.77 1.45 -1.49
C ASP A 178 -7.67 2.63 -2.48
N PHE A 179 -6.55 2.71 -3.19
CA PHE A 179 -6.28 3.71 -4.21
C PHE A 179 -6.54 3.23 -5.64
N ARG A 180 -6.98 1.98 -5.82
CA ARG A 180 -7.15 1.36 -7.15
C ARG A 180 -8.55 0.80 -7.41
N GLY A 181 -9.47 0.95 -6.46
CA GLY A 181 -10.85 0.52 -6.60
C GLY A 181 -11.07 -0.99 -6.52
N ALA A 182 -10.11 -1.74 -5.97
CA ALA A 182 -10.23 -3.18 -5.79
C ALA A 182 -11.38 -3.57 -4.85
N THR A 183 -11.63 -2.78 -3.82
CA THR A 183 -12.73 -3.00 -2.86
C THR A 183 -14.11 -2.86 -3.50
N GLU A 184 -14.27 -2.00 -4.51
CA GLU A 184 -15.53 -1.91 -5.28
C GLU A 184 -15.66 -3.07 -6.28
N LEU A 185 -14.55 -3.42 -6.95
CA LEU A 185 -14.54 -4.46 -7.98
C LEU A 185 -14.83 -5.85 -7.40
N PHE A 186 -14.37 -6.12 -6.19
CA PHE A 186 -14.47 -7.42 -5.54
C PHE A 186 -15.36 -7.42 -4.30
N ALA A 187 -16.25 -6.42 -4.17
CA ALA A 187 -17.21 -6.36 -3.08
C ALA A 187 -18.04 -7.65 -3.01
N ASP A 188 -17.96 -8.34 -1.88
CA ASP A 188 -18.68 -9.58 -1.59
C ASP A 188 -19.25 -9.50 -0.17
N PRO A 189 -20.55 -9.18 -0.01
CA PRO A 189 -21.18 -9.02 1.31
C PRO A 189 -21.04 -10.27 2.22
N GLN A 190 -20.92 -11.45 1.63
CA GLN A 190 -20.75 -12.71 2.39
C GLN A 190 -19.31 -12.85 2.94
N PHE A 191 -18.34 -12.21 2.30
CA PHE A 191 -16.94 -12.25 2.72
C PHE A 191 -16.54 -11.00 3.52
N ASP A 192 -16.96 -9.83 3.06
CA ASP A 192 -16.53 -8.54 3.63
C ASP A 192 -17.38 -8.14 4.84
N GLY A 193 -18.62 -8.65 4.94
CA GLY A 193 -19.63 -8.16 5.87
C GLY A 193 -20.09 -6.73 5.53
N ASP A 194 -20.98 -6.20 6.35
CA ASP A 194 -21.41 -4.80 6.21
C ASP A 194 -20.32 -3.85 6.76
N PRO A 195 -19.94 -2.80 6.01
CA PRO A 195 -18.94 -1.85 6.49
C PRO A 195 -19.45 -1.10 7.71
N VAL A 196 -18.66 -1.10 8.78
CA VAL A 196 -19.01 -0.40 10.04
C VAL A 196 -18.99 1.13 9.83
N VAL A 197 -18.05 1.63 9.02
CA VAL A 197 -17.94 3.06 8.68
C VAL A 197 -17.37 3.23 7.28
N ILE A 198 -17.99 4.10 6.48
CA ILE A 198 -17.48 4.49 5.17
C ILE A 198 -16.95 5.92 5.24
N PHE A 199 -15.63 6.10 5.14
CA PHE A 199 -15.01 7.41 4.99
C PHE A 199 -14.90 7.77 3.50
N LYS A 200 -15.54 8.88 3.09
CA LYS A 200 -15.27 9.49 1.79
C LYS A 200 -14.21 10.58 1.99
N ALA A 201 -13.05 10.43 1.39
CA ALA A 201 -12.08 11.52 1.32
C ALA A 201 -12.70 12.67 0.49
N LYS A 202 -12.66 13.88 1.05
CA LYS A 202 -13.01 15.11 0.33
C LYS A 202 -11.78 15.58 -0.43
#